data_acab2b5e524e27c22043aba3ed593b62
#
_entry.id   acab2b5e524e27c22043aba3ed593b62
#
_cell.length_a   1.000
_cell.length_b   1.000
_cell.length_c   1.000
_cell.angle_alpha   90.00
_cell.angle_beta   90.00
_cell.angle_gamma   90.00
#
_symmetry.space_group_name_H-M   'P 1'
#
loop_
_entity.id
_entity.type
_entity.pdbx_description
1 polymer ?
#
loop_
_entity_poly.entity_id
_entity_poly.type
_entity_poly.pdbx_seq_one_letter_code
_entity_poly.pdbx_strand_id
1 'polypeptide(L)'
;MDVDVKRLCVRIMLSVLLLLGLAACNDRRPLPQGDTYVIRNDGGGQLISAEADRAVLRLWSGPVEIEGYCNSACLIFTTLDNACLDPELILGFHGANITVGFVGNPQVSKYLRNGIKQKFDDEWQHIPFTEIHRITAQEYVALDPQTRICS
;
A
#
# COMPACT_ATOMS: atom_id res chain seq x y z
N MET A 1 0.18 42.07 -35.52
CA MET A 1 0.70 40.67 -35.62
C MET A 1 1.19 40.08 -34.28
N ASP A 2 1.42 40.87 -33.25
CA ASP A 2 2.02 40.40 -31.96
C ASP A 2 1.02 39.80 -30.94
N VAL A 3 -0.25 40.17 -30.99
CA VAL A 3 -1.25 39.74 -30.01
C VAL A 3 -1.68 38.29 -30.22
N ASP A 4 -1.75 37.84 -31.48
CA ASP A 4 -2.19 36.49 -31.82
C ASP A 4 -1.13 35.42 -31.46
N VAL A 5 0.16 35.75 -31.62
CA VAL A 5 1.25 34.86 -31.27
C VAL A 5 1.32 34.67 -29.73
N LYS A 6 1.13 35.70 -28.93
CA LYS A 6 1.09 35.60 -27.47
C LYS A 6 -0.10 34.75 -26.98
N ARG A 7 -1.28 34.91 -27.59
CA ARG A 7 -2.45 34.10 -27.25
C ARG A 7 -2.28 32.63 -27.64
N LEU A 8 -1.60 32.36 -28.75
CA LEU A 8 -1.28 31.00 -29.18
C LEU A 8 -0.29 30.32 -28.24
N CYS A 9 0.79 31.04 -27.85
CA CYS A 9 1.77 30.52 -26.90
C CYS A 9 1.15 30.21 -25.53
N VAL A 10 0.28 31.07 -25.02
CA VAL A 10 -0.40 30.85 -23.72
C VAL A 10 -1.32 29.62 -23.82
N ARG A 11 -2.04 29.42 -24.88
CA ARG A 11 -2.92 28.25 -25.10
C ARG A 11 -2.10 26.94 -25.16
N ILE A 12 -0.97 26.96 -25.88
CA ILE A 12 -0.09 25.81 -25.97
C ILE A 12 0.52 25.47 -24.60
N MET A 13 0.99 26.48 -23.86
CA MET A 13 1.53 26.28 -22.50
C MET A 13 0.47 25.72 -21.53
N LEU A 14 -0.77 26.24 -21.58
CA LEU A 14 -1.85 25.70 -20.74
C LEU A 14 -2.18 24.25 -21.09
N SER A 15 -2.20 23.91 -22.39
CA SER A 15 -2.48 22.53 -22.84
C SER A 15 -1.37 21.57 -22.43
N VAL A 16 -0.12 21.98 -22.51
CA VAL A 16 1.05 21.17 -22.07
C VAL A 16 1.05 20.98 -20.54
N LEU A 17 0.74 22.03 -19.76
CA LEU A 17 0.61 21.92 -18.31
C LEU A 17 -0.54 20.98 -17.91
N LEU A 18 -1.67 21.02 -18.63
CA LEU A 18 -2.81 20.13 -18.39
C LEU A 18 -2.44 18.67 -18.69
N LEU A 19 -1.71 18.41 -19.76
CA LEU A 19 -1.26 17.07 -20.13
C LEU A 19 -0.20 16.51 -19.17
N LEU A 20 0.70 17.35 -18.68
CA LEU A 20 1.71 16.96 -17.67
C LEU A 20 1.06 16.69 -16.30
N GLY A 21 -0.01 17.39 -15.94
CA GLY A 21 -0.78 17.14 -14.71
C GLY A 21 -1.52 15.81 -14.68
N LEU A 22 -1.89 15.27 -15.86
CA LEU A 22 -2.58 13.97 -15.97
C LEU A 22 -1.63 12.76 -15.86
N ALA A 23 -0.33 12.95 -16.09
CA ALA A 23 0.66 11.87 -15.99
C ALA A 23 1.11 11.57 -14.54
N ALA A 24 0.79 12.44 -13.57
CA ALA A 24 1.28 12.35 -12.19
C ALA A 24 0.43 11.48 -11.24
N CYS A 25 -0.62 10.81 -11.72
CA CYS A 25 -1.61 10.16 -10.85
C CYS A 25 -1.73 8.64 -11.03
N ASN A 26 -0.67 7.91 -11.37
CA ASN A 26 -0.81 6.47 -11.60
C ASN A 26 0.04 5.61 -10.67
N ASP A 27 -0.04 5.87 -9.37
CA ASP A 27 0.54 5.01 -8.31
C ASP A 27 -0.50 3.98 -7.79
N ARG A 28 -1.57 3.76 -8.56
CA ARG A 28 -2.61 2.79 -8.22
C ARG A 28 -2.32 1.43 -8.83
N ARG A 29 -2.58 0.39 -8.06
CA ARG A 29 -2.52 -0.98 -8.57
C ARG A 29 -3.54 -1.19 -9.69
N PRO A 30 -3.26 -2.08 -10.64
CA PRO A 30 -4.24 -2.47 -11.65
C PRO A 30 -5.49 -3.05 -10.98
N LEU A 31 -6.64 -2.87 -11.63
CA LEU A 31 -7.89 -3.48 -11.17
C LEU A 31 -7.76 -5.02 -11.20
N PRO A 32 -8.41 -5.74 -10.28
CA PRO A 32 -8.41 -7.19 -10.27
C PRO A 32 -8.92 -7.75 -11.60
N GLN A 33 -8.18 -8.72 -12.13
CA GLN A 33 -8.53 -9.43 -13.37
C GLN A 33 -8.20 -10.92 -13.17
N GLY A 34 -9.01 -11.79 -13.78
CA GLY A 34 -8.82 -13.24 -13.66
C GLY A 34 -9.34 -13.81 -12.34
N ASP A 35 -8.85 -15.01 -11.98
CA ASP A 35 -9.36 -15.76 -10.83
C ASP A 35 -8.67 -15.40 -9.52
N THR A 36 -7.40 -14.99 -9.57
CA THR A 36 -6.57 -14.64 -8.41
C THR A 36 -5.91 -13.28 -8.61
N TYR A 37 -5.92 -12.44 -7.60
CA TYR A 37 -5.18 -11.18 -7.59
C TYR A 37 -3.90 -11.32 -6.76
N VAL A 38 -2.75 -11.10 -7.38
CA VAL A 38 -1.45 -11.26 -6.73
C VAL A 38 -0.83 -9.90 -6.42
N ILE A 39 -0.52 -9.67 -5.14
CA ILE A 39 0.31 -8.55 -4.66
C ILE A 39 1.72 -9.11 -4.47
N ARG A 40 2.66 -8.70 -5.33
CA ARG A 40 4.02 -9.24 -5.31
C ARG A 40 5.07 -8.15 -5.12
N ASN A 41 6.00 -8.37 -4.19
CA ASN A 41 7.15 -7.50 -3.96
C ASN A 41 6.76 -6.04 -3.73
N ASP A 42 5.83 -5.82 -2.81
CA ASP A 42 5.26 -4.50 -2.54
C ASP A 42 6.03 -3.78 -1.42
N GLY A 43 6.72 -2.73 -1.76
CA GLY A 43 7.46 -1.88 -0.82
C GLY A 43 6.60 -0.93 0.02
N GLY A 44 5.29 -0.91 -0.19
CA GLY A 44 4.38 0.04 0.44
C GLY A 44 4.18 1.29 -0.42
N GLY A 45 4.38 2.47 0.14
CA GLY A 45 4.17 3.75 -0.56
C GLY A 45 3.07 4.60 0.09
N GLN A 46 2.27 5.29 -0.73
CA GLN A 46 1.24 6.19 -0.23
C GLN A 46 0.06 5.41 0.37
N LEU A 47 -0.19 5.63 1.66
CA LEU A 47 -1.24 4.93 2.39
C LEU A 47 -2.65 5.21 1.81
N ILE A 48 -2.91 6.44 1.36
CA ILE A 48 -4.20 6.81 0.74
C ILE A 48 -4.46 5.97 -0.52
N SER A 49 -3.44 5.77 -1.35
CA SER A 49 -3.55 4.92 -2.55
C SER A 49 -3.79 3.46 -2.15
N ALA A 50 -3.05 2.96 -1.16
CA ALA A 50 -3.24 1.61 -0.64
C ALA A 50 -4.64 1.38 -0.04
N GLU A 51 -5.19 2.37 0.68
CA GLU A 51 -6.56 2.31 1.21
C GLU A 51 -7.62 2.26 0.10
N ALA A 52 -7.43 3.04 -0.96
CA ALA A 52 -8.32 3.00 -2.13
C ALA A 52 -8.28 1.64 -2.84
N ASP A 53 -7.08 1.07 -3.02
CA ASP A 53 -6.91 -0.25 -3.61
C ASP A 53 -7.48 -1.35 -2.70
N ARG A 54 -7.27 -1.25 -1.38
CA ARG A 54 -7.89 -2.16 -0.41
C ARG A 54 -9.42 -2.15 -0.49
N ALA A 55 -10.03 -0.98 -0.67
CA ALA A 55 -11.48 -0.87 -0.82
C ALA A 55 -11.98 -1.63 -2.05
N VAL A 56 -11.26 -1.58 -3.17
CA VAL A 56 -11.56 -2.36 -4.37
C VAL A 56 -11.40 -3.85 -4.13
N LEU A 57 -10.26 -4.28 -3.55
CA LEU A 57 -9.96 -5.69 -3.30
C LEU A 57 -10.92 -6.34 -2.29
N ARG A 58 -11.44 -5.57 -1.33
CA ARG A 58 -12.45 -6.04 -0.38
C ARG A 58 -13.79 -6.36 -1.05
N LEU A 59 -14.13 -5.69 -2.13
CA LEU A 59 -15.38 -5.91 -2.90
C LEU A 59 -15.20 -6.98 -3.97
N TRP A 60 -13.98 -7.35 -4.27
CA TRP A 60 -13.70 -8.39 -5.26
C TRP A 60 -13.85 -9.77 -4.65
N SER A 61 -14.50 -10.69 -5.37
CA SER A 61 -14.87 -12.02 -4.87
C SER A 61 -13.76 -13.08 -4.98
N GLY A 62 -12.70 -12.82 -5.73
CA GLY A 62 -11.58 -13.74 -5.91
C GLY A 62 -10.57 -13.67 -4.74
N PRO A 63 -9.66 -14.65 -4.65
CA PRO A 63 -8.59 -14.65 -3.66
C PRO A 63 -7.53 -13.56 -3.95
N VAL A 64 -6.97 -13.00 -2.89
CA VAL A 64 -5.81 -12.09 -2.93
C VAL A 64 -4.62 -12.84 -2.34
N GLU A 65 -3.57 -13.06 -3.14
CA GLU A 65 -2.33 -13.70 -2.70
C GLU A 65 -1.25 -12.65 -2.52
N ILE A 66 -0.53 -12.67 -1.40
CA ILE A 66 0.54 -11.74 -1.10
C ILE A 66 1.86 -12.51 -1.08
N GLU A 67 2.79 -12.15 -2.00
CA GLU A 67 3.99 -12.92 -2.29
C GLU A 67 5.27 -12.07 -2.21
N GLY A 68 6.40 -12.74 -1.96
CA GLY A 68 7.73 -12.15 -1.95
C GLY A 68 7.95 -11.28 -0.71
N TYR A 69 7.76 -9.96 -0.81
CA TYR A 69 7.76 -9.08 0.36
C TYR A 69 6.60 -8.09 0.35
N CYS A 70 6.15 -7.74 1.55
CA CYS A 70 5.06 -6.78 1.78
C CYS A 70 5.46 -5.84 2.92
N ASN A 71 5.79 -4.60 2.62
CA ASN A 71 6.30 -3.63 3.58
C ASN A 71 5.36 -2.45 3.78
N SER A 72 5.38 -1.85 4.98
CA SER A 72 4.76 -0.55 5.23
C SER A 72 3.26 -0.51 4.85
N ALA A 73 2.83 0.37 3.94
CA ALA A 73 1.43 0.49 3.53
C ALA A 73 0.85 -0.80 2.90
N CYS A 74 1.68 -1.70 2.38
CA CYS A 74 1.23 -3.02 1.90
C CYS A 74 0.59 -3.86 3.01
N LEU A 75 1.03 -3.71 4.25
CA LEU A 75 0.54 -4.50 5.39
C LEU A 75 -0.98 -4.41 5.59
N ILE A 76 -1.62 -3.34 5.12
CA ILE A 76 -3.08 -3.22 5.25
C ILE A 76 -3.85 -4.27 4.45
N PHE A 77 -3.23 -4.92 3.45
CA PHE A 77 -3.88 -5.98 2.65
C PHE A 77 -3.93 -7.32 3.36
N THR A 78 -3.04 -7.58 4.32
CA THR A 78 -2.94 -8.87 5.03
C THR A 78 -4.20 -9.25 5.79
N THR A 79 -5.03 -8.28 6.12
CA THR A 79 -6.27 -8.45 6.88
C THR A 79 -7.54 -8.37 6.03
N LEU A 80 -7.42 -8.50 4.71
CA LEU A 80 -8.57 -8.75 3.84
C LEU A 80 -9.11 -10.17 4.08
N ASP A 81 -10.42 -10.33 4.11
CA ASP A 81 -11.06 -11.64 4.36
C ASP A 81 -10.74 -12.67 3.27
N ASN A 82 -10.49 -12.20 2.04
CA ASN A 82 -10.12 -12.99 0.90
C ASN A 82 -8.61 -13.08 0.65
N ALA A 83 -7.77 -12.56 1.57
CA ALA A 83 -6.32 -12.62 1.43
C ALA A 83 -5.72 -13.87 2.06
N CYS A 84 -4.57 -14.32 1.51
CA CYS A 84 -3.64 -15.25 2.13
C CYS A 84 -2.20 -14.82 1.89
N LEU A 85 -1.30 -15.28 2.74
CA LEU A 85 0.14 -15.00 2.67
C LEU A 85 0.85 -16.20 2.05
N ASP A 86 1.69 -15.96 1.05
CA ASP A 86 2.63 -16.98 0.58
C ASP A 86 3.49 -17.49 1.74
N PRO A 87 3.77 -18.81 1.84
CA PRO A 87 4.58 -19.36 2.95
C PRO A 87 5.96 -18.73 3.12
N GLU A 88 6.55 -18.23 2.03
CA GLU A 88 7.88 -17.59 2.01
C GLU A 88 7.84 -16.06 2.08
N LEU A 89 6.65 -15.47 2.20
CA LEU A 89 6.48 -14.02 2.28
C LEU A 89 7.24 -13.44 3.48
N ILE A 90 7.92 -12.34 3.23
CA ILE A 90 8.54 -11.51 4.27
C ILE A 90 7.73 -10.22 4.45
N LEU A 91 7.33 -9.95 5.69
CA LEU A 91 6.57 -8.75 6.03
C LEU A 91 7.46 -7.75 6.76
N GLY A 92 7.40 -6.48 6.34
CA GLY A 92 8.27 -5.42 6.83
C GLY A 92 7.52 -4.28 7.49
N PHE A 93 7.94 -3.93 8.71
CA PHE A 93 7.33 -2.93 9.56
C PHE A 93 8.29 -1.78 9.85
N HIS A 94 7.77 -0.59 9.87
CA HIS A 94 8.46 0.63 10.34
C HIS A 94 7.43 1.72 10.63
N GLY A 95 7.84 2.77 11.33
CA GLY A 95 7.02 3.96 11.49
C GLY A 95 6.87 4.75 10.19
N ALA A 96 5.79 5.48 10.05
CA ALA A 96 5.61 6.39 8.93
C ALA A 96 6.68 7.49 8.94
N ASN A 97 6.94 8.09 7.76
CA ASN A 97 7.84 9.23 7.67
C ASN A 97 7.49 10.29 8.72
N ILE A 98 8.50 10.94 9.32
CA ILE A 98 8.34 11.90 10.42
C ILE A 98 7.34 13.02 10.09
N THR A 99 7.23 13.43 8.84
CA THR A 99 6.29 14.46 8.40
C THR A 99 4.83 14.02 8.41
N VAL A 100 4.58 12.71 8.32
CA VAL A 100 3.24 12.10 8.28
C VAL A 100 3.02 11.04 9.39
N GLY A 101 4.03 10.79 10.21
CA GLY A 101 4.02 9.75 11.24
C GLY A 101 2.87 9.88 12.22
N PHE A 102 2.53 11.12 12.59
CA PHE A 102 1.40 11.40 13.47
C PHE A 102 0.05 10.89 12.93
N VAL A 103 -0.14 10.92 11.62
CA VAL A 103 -1.37 10.42 10.97
C VAL A 103 -1.19 9.01 10.40
N GLY A 104 0.00 8.72 9.85
CA GLY A 104 0.28 7.47 9.15
C GLY A 104 0.26 6.24 10.05
N ASN A 105 0.91 6.29 11.21
CA ASN A 105 0.96 5.15 12.13
C ASN A 105 -0.43 4.70 12.63
N PRO A 106 -1.29 5.59 13.15
CA PRO A 106 -2.65 5.21 13.53
C PRO A 106 -3.48 4.67 12.36
N GLN A 107 -3.26 5.19 11.15
CA GLN A 107 -3.97 4.70 9.97
C GLN A 107 -3.51 3.31 9.52
N VAL A 108 -2.25 2.94 9.65
CA VAL A 108 -1.79 1.57 9.42
C VAL A 108 -2.32 0.66 10.53
N SER A 109 -2.13 1.06 11.78
CA SER A 109 -2.51 0.30 12.97
C SER A 109 -3.99 -0.16 12.96
N LYS A 110 -4.91 0.68 12.46
CA LYS A 110 -6.34 0.32 12.39
C LYS A 110 -6.66 -0.90 11.52
N TYR A 111 -5.75 -1.26 10.62
CA TYR A 111 -5.88 -2.44 9.74
C TYR A 111 -5.17 -3.67 10.30
N LEU A 112 -4.32 -3.51 11.30
CA LEU A 112 -3.62 -4.63 11.93
C LEU A 112 -4.49 -5.24 13.02
N ARG A 113 -4.24 -6.52 13.35
CA ARG A 113 -5.05 -7.27 14.33
C ARG A 113 -4.16 -8.01 15.34
N ASN A 114 -4.75 -8.36 16.45
CA ASN A 114 -4.17 -9.26 17.45
C ASN A 114 -2.74 -8.84 17.87
N GLY A 115 -1.83 -9.80 18.01
CA GLY A 115 -0.44 -9.57 18.39
C GLY A 115 0.36 -8.71 17.40
N ILE A 116 0.01 -8.73 16.11
CA ILE A 116 0.63 -7.84 15.11
C ILE A 116 0.31 -6.37 15.42
N LYS A 117 -0.96 -6.07 15.71
CA LYS A 117 -1.35 -4.72 16.10
C LYS A 117 -0.65 -4.27 17.36
N GLN A 118 -0.62 -5.13 18.38
CA GLN A 118 0.04 -4.83 19.65
C GLN A 118 1.54 -4.56 19.43
N LYS A 119 2.25 -5.42 18.71
CA LYS A 119 3.67 -5.24 18.40
C LYS A 119 3.93 -3.96 17.59
N PHE A 120 3.06 -3.64 16.64
CA PHE A 120 3.17 -2.41 15.88
C PHE A 120 3.01 -1.18 16.77
N ASP A 121 1.97 -1.14 17.59
CA ASP A 121 1.66 0.00 18.46
C ASP A 121 2.72 0.22 19.55
N ASP A 122 3.24 -0.87 20.13
CA ASP A 122 4.19 -0.80 21.23
C ASP A 122 5.64 -0.58 20.77
N GLU A 123 6.03 -1.18 19.63
CA GLU A 123 7.44 -1.27 19.22
C GLU A 123 7.69 -0.77 17.81
N TRP A 124 7.03 -1.36 16.78
CA TRP A 124 7.47 -1.24 15.40
C TRP A 124 7.15 0.11 14.76
N GLN A 125 6.12 0.81 15.21
CA GLN A 125 5.83 2.17 14.76
C GLN A 125 6.92 3.19 15.13
N HIS A 126 7.83 2.85 16.05
CA HIS A 126 8.95 3.70 16.47
C HIS A 126 10.23 3.45 15.67
N ILE A 127 10.26 2.43 14.83
CA ILE A 127 11.38 2.15 13.94
C ILE A 127 11.44 3.26 12.88
N PRO A 128 12.61 3.88 12.64
CA PRO A 128 12.75 4.91 11.62
C PRO A 128 12.29 4.40 10.24
N PHE A 129 11.65 5.26 9.47
CA PHE A 129 11.14 4.88 8.13
C PHE A 129 12.25 4.44 7.14
N THR A 130 13.52 4.70 7.48
CA THR A 130 14.70 4.24 6.72
C THR A 130 15.15 2.83 7.10
N GLU A 131 14.57 2.26 8.13
CA GLU A 131 14.85 0.93 8.65
C GLU A 131 13.60 0.05 8.54
N ILE A 132 13.77 -1.27 8.46
CA ILE A 132 12.64 -2.21 8.36
C ILE A 132 12.85 -3.38 9.31
N HIS A 133 11.92 -3.57 10.23
CA HIS A 133 11.80 -4.81 11.00
C HIS A 133 11.07 -5.86 10.15
N ARG A 134 11.65 -7.04 10.02
CA ARG A 134 11.10 -8.11 9.17
C ARG A 134 10.70 -9.31 10.00
N ILE A 135 9.55 -9.89 9.62
CA ILE A 135 9.08 -11.18 10.12
C ILE A 135 8.62 -12.05 8.95
N THR A 136 8.60 -13.35 9.16
CA THR A 136 8.08 -14.33 8.20
C THR A 136 6.55 -14.41 8.22
N ALA A 137 5.94 -14.99 7.17
CA ALA A 137 4.52 -15.27 7.14
C ALA A 137 4.07 -16.15 8.32
N GLN A 138 4.89 -17.13 8.73
CA GLN A 138 4.62 -18.02 9.85
C GLN A 138 4.60 -17.25 11.18
N GLU A 139 5.56 -16.36 11.41
CA GLU A 139 5.58 -15.48 12.60
C GLU A 139 4.37 -14.54 12.60
N TYR A 140 3.99 -14.01 11.42
CA TYR A 140 2.80 -13.17 11.28
C TYR A 140 1.54 -13.93 11.70
N VAL A 141 1.30 -15.11 11.14
CA VAL A 141 0.10 -15.93 11.45
C VAL A 141 0.10 -16.38 12.92
N ALA A 142 1.26 -16.64 13.52
CA ALA A 142 1.36 -16.95 14.95
C ALA A 142 0.89 -15.76 15.82
N LEU A 143 1.09 -14.53 15.38
CA LEU A 143 0.65 -13.30 16.04
C LEU A 143 -0.77 -12.88 15.65
N ASP A 144 -1.22 -13.20 14.44
CA ASP A 144 -2.60 -12.99 13.95
C ASP A 144 -3.19 -14.26 13.36
N PRO A 145 -3.75 -15.17 14.20
CA PRO A 145 -4.33 -16.45 13.75
C PRO A 145 -5.54 -16.33 12.81
N GLN A 146 -6.06 -15.13 12.59
CA GLN A 146 -7.13 -14.89 11.61
C GLN A 146 -6.59 -14.74 10.18
N THR A 147 -5.31 -14.48 10.03
CA THR A 147 -4.64 -14.46 8.72
C THR A 147 -4.29 -15.88 8.28
N ARG A 148 -4.38 -16.16 6.99
CA ARG A 148 -4.16 -17.49 6.42
C ARG A 148 -2.87 -17.54 5.62
N ILE A 149 -2.21 -18.71 5.63
CA ILE A 149 -1.20 -19.06 4.64
C ILE A 149 -1.93 -19.59 3.39
N CYS A 150 -1.43 -19.24 2.20
CA CYS A 150 -1.95 -19.79 0.93
C CYS A 150 -1.69 -21.30 0.87
N SER A 151 -2.64 -22.03 0.30
CA SER A 151 -2.59 -23.49 0.15
C SER A 151 -2.04 -23.92 -1.20
#